data_9c997f2cfba04b1433ee29bfa089b236
#
_entry.id   9c997f2cfba04b1433ee29bfa089b236
#
_cell.length_a   1.000
_cell.length_b   1.000
_cell.length_c   1.000
_cell.angle_alpha   90.00
_cell.angle_beta   90.00
_cell.angle_gamma   90.00
#
_symmetry.space_group_name_H-M   'P 1'
#
loop_
_entity.id
_entity.type
_entity.pdbx_description
1 polymer ?
#
loop_
_entity_poly.entity_id
_entity_poly.type
_entity_poly.pdbx_seq_one_letter_code
_entity_poly.pdbx_strand_id
1 'polypeptide(L)'
;EFHSSNYNIIIRNIINDPANSIEGVLLSFTSDDPRYSYALTSGDFVIRTAEKEVISNHALTGSYFFSKSSSFLQAAHSLLDDTNHNKPEFYVSLLYNYLIQQNKKIRLSVCEQYSSYGTPEELNKMLNQTK
;
A
#
# COMPACT_ATOMS: atom_id res chain seq x y z
N GLU A 1 1.36 -12.14 -7.08
CA GLU A 1 2.09 -12.89 -6.05
C GLU A 1 3.33 -12.11 -5.62
N PHE A 2 3.65 -12.17 -4.35
CA PHE A 2 4.82 -11.50 -3.79
C PHE A 2 5.49 -12.36 -2.73
N HIS A 3 6.79 -12.10 -2.52
CA HIS A 3 7.58 -12.75 -1.46
C HIS A 3 8.28 -11.66 -0.66
N SER A 4 7.95 -11.52 0.62
CA SER A 4 8.58 -10.56 1.50
C SER A 4 8.57 -11.07 2.94
N SER A 5 9.72 -11.51 3.41
CA SER A 5 9.90 -11.89 4.82
C SER A 5 9.80 -10.66 5.73
N ASN A 6 10.29 -9.50 5.28
CA ASN A 6 10.26 -8.26 6.06
C ASN A 6 8.84 -7.79 6.35
N TYR A 7 7.95 -7.89 5.36
CA TYR A 7 6.56 -7.51 5.53
C TYR A 7 5.89 -8.30 6.66
N ASN A 8 6.08 -9.62 6.64
CA ASN A 8 5.51 -10.49 7.65
C ASN A 8 6.09 -10.23 9.04
N ILE A 9 7.41 -9.95 9.14
CA ILE A 9 8.06 -9.63 10.39
C ILE A 9 7.52 -8.33 10.96
N ILE A 10 7.37 -7.31 10.14
CA ILE A 10 6.84 -6.01 10.56
C ILE A 10 5.43 -6.15 11.11
N ILE A 11 4.55 -6.86 10.39
CA ILE A 11 3.16 -7.08 10.83
C ILE A 11 3.12 -7.85 12.14
N ARG A 12 3.93 -8.90 12.26
CA ARG A 12 3.97 -9.71 13.49
C ARG A 12 4.41 -8.88 14.69
N ASN A 13 5.41 -8.02 14.52
CA ASN A 13 5.88 -7.14 15.58
C ASN A 13 4.80 -6.14 16.00
N ILE A 14 4.04 -5.61 15.05
CA ILE A 14 2.92 -4.70 15.35
C ILE A 14 1.82 -5.41 16.15
N ILE A 15 1.45 -6.61 15.75
CA ILE A 15 0.39 -7.38 16.40
C ILE A 15 0.80 -7.75 17.84
N ASN A 16 2.07 -8.07 18.06
CA ASN A 16 2.56 -8.55 19.35
C ASN A 16 2.96 -7.43 20.31
N ASP A 17 3.00 -6.17 19.85
CA ASP A 17 3.39 -5.03 20.69
C ASP A 17 2.21 -4.05 20.83
N PRO A 18 1.48 -4.11 21.96
CA PRO A 18 0.33 -3.21 22.16
C PRO A 18 0.74 -1.73 22.30
N ALA A 19 2.02 -1.43 22.53
CA ALA A 19 2.52 -0.06 22.57
C ALA A 19 2.95 0.46 21.21
N ASN A 20 2.86 -0.36 20.15
CA ASN A 20 3.27 0.04 18.81
C ASN A 20 2.33 1.12 18.26
N SER A 21 2.92 2.22 17.76
CA SER A 21 2.17 3.36 17.21
C SER A 21 1.91 3.27 15.70
N ILE A 22 2.36 2.20 15.03
CA ILE A 22 2.18 2.04 13.59
C ILE A 22 0.75 1.58 13.31
N GLU A 23 0.01 2.37 12.54
CA GLU A 23 -1.41 2.12 12.23
C GLU A 23 -1.61 1.33 10.95
N GLY A 24 -0.62 1.31 10.07
CA GLY A 24 -0.73 0.57 8.82
C GLY A 24 0.62 0.24 8.21
N VAL A 25 0.63 -0.75 7.33
CA VAL A 25 1.82 -1.14 6.56
C VAL A 25 1.41 -1.34 5.11
N LEU A 26 2.18 -0.75 4.21
CA LEU A 26 2.01 -0.92 2.77
C LEU A 26 3.19 -1.72 2.22
N LEU A 27 2.89 -2.67 1.36
CA LEU A 27 3.92 -3.45 0.65
C LEU A 27 4.09 -2.89 -0.75
N SER A 28 5.33 -2.58 -1.12
CA SER A 28 5.66 -1.95 -2.38
C SER A 28 6.67 -2.75 -3.19
N PHE A 29 6.74 -2.42 -4.47
CA PHE A 29 7.77 -2.89 -5.39
C PHE A 29 8.20 -1.73 -6.28
N THR A 30 9.36 -1.85 -6.92
CA THR A 30 9.88 -0.78 -7.76
C THR A 30 9.21 -0.77 -9.13
N SER A 31 8.63 0.36 -9.51
CA SER A 31 8.00 0.56 -10.82
C SER A 31 7.84 2.06 -11.12
N ASP A 32 7.61 2.38 -12.38
CA ASP A 32 7.22 3.71 -12.85
C ASP A 32 5.97 3.66 -13.74
N ASP A 33 5.25 2.54 -13.72
CA ASP A 33 4.08 2.32 -14.55
C ASP A 33 2.85 3.01 -13.93
N PRO A 34 2.19 3.94 -14.66
CA PRO A 34 1.06 4.70 -14.11
C PRO A 34 -0.22 3.88 -13.87
N ARG A 35 -0.21 2.58 -14.17
CA ARG A 35 -1.35 1.71 -13.88
C ARG A 35 -1.48 1.35 -12.41
N TYR A 36 -0.40 1.54 -11.63
CA TYR A 36 -0.35 1.16 -10.22
C TYR A 36 -0.69 2.31 -9.28
N SER A 37 -0.97 1.97 -8.02
CA SER A 37 -0.97 2.93 -6.92
C SER A 37 0.47 3.14 -6.46
N TYR A 38 0.73 4.30 -5.86
CA TYR A 38 2.07 4.67 -5.40
C TYR A 38 2.06 5.22 -4.00
N ALA A 39 3.18 5.07 -3.29
CA ALA A 39 3.40 5.67 -1.97
C ALA A 39 4.64 6.56 -2.01
N LEU A 40 4.49 7.79 -1.54
CA LEU A 40 5.61 8.70 -1.32
C LEU A 40 6.03 8.58 0.13
N THR A 41 7.34 8.48 0.38
CA THR A 41 7.88 8.25 1.73
C THR A 41 8.83 9.35 2.18
N SER A 42 8.94 9.47 3.50
CA SER A 42 10.01 10.18 4.19
C SER A 42 10.63 9.20 5.18
N GLY A 43 11.86 8.76 4.91
CA GLY A 43 12.45 7.64 5.65
C GLY A 43 11.66 6.36 5.41
N ASP A 44 11.29 5.67 6.49
CA ASP A 44 10.53 4.43 6.42
C ASP A 44 9.01 4.63 6.42
N PHE A 45 8.55 5.88 6.54
CA PHE A 45 7.14 6.18 6.70
C PHE A 45 6.54 6.80 5.45
N VAL A 46 5.30 6.40 5.17
CA VAL A 46 4.52 6.91 4.04
C VAL A 46 3.94 8.28 4.41
N ILE A 47 4.13 9.26 3.53
CA ILE A 47 3.58 10.61 3.72
C ILE A 47 2.43 10.92 2.77
N ARG A 48 2.26 10.12 1.71
CA ARG A 48 1.16 10.28 0.76
C ARG A 48 1.00 9.01 -0.08
N THR A 49 -0.24 8.68 -0.44
CA THR A 49 -0.53 7.68 -1.47
C THR A 49 -1.28 8.33 -2.64
N ALA A 50 -1.15 7.75 -3.82
CA ALA A 50 -1.87 8.19 -5.00
C ALA A 50 -2.26 6.99 -5.85
N GLU A 51 -3.38 7.08 -6.53
CA GLU A 51 -3.89 6.04 -7.41
C GLU A 51 -3.66 6.43 -8.87
N LYS A 52 -3.00 5.56 -9.64
CA LYS A 52 -2.70 5.76 -11.06
C LYS A 52 -1.94 7.06 -11.33
N GLU A 53 -1.11 7.47 -10.40
CA GLU A 53 -0.28 8.65 -10.49
C GLU A 53 1.10 8.32 -9.91
N VAL A 54 2.13 8.43 -10.73
CA VAL A 54 3.51 8.06 -10.35
C VAL A 54 4.11 9.21 -9.54
N ILE A 55 3.98 9.13 -8.21
CA ILE A 55 4.53 10.14 -7.30
C ILE A 55 5.86 9.71 -6.68
N SER A 56 6.29 8.48 -6.94
CA SER A 56 7.55 7.91 -6.45
C SER A 56 7.88 6.67 -7.30
N ASN A 57 8.91 5.93 -6.91
CA ASN A 57 9.20 4.62 -7.51
C ASN A 57 8.66 3.45 -6.67
N HIS A 58 7.87 3.74 -5.64
CA HIS A 58 7.27 2.73 -4.77
C HIS A 58 5.84 2.43 -5.20
N ALA A 59 5.68 1.49 -6.11
CA ALA A 59 4.37 0.99 -6.52
C ALA A 59 3.84 0.02 -5.47
N LEU A 60 2.52 0.02 -5.26
CA LEU A 60 1.89 -0.80 -4.23
C LEU A 60 1.43 -2.14 -4.81
N THR A 61 1.67 -3.21 -4.05
CA THR A 61 1.36 -4.58 -4.50
C THR A 61 -0.12 -4.94 -4.40
N GLY A 62 -0.91 -4.15 -3.67
CA GLY A 62 -2.29 -4.48 -3.34
C GLY A 62 -2.46 -5.18 -2.00
N SER A 63 -1.38 -5.36 -1.26
CA SER A 63 -1.43 -5.87 0.11
C SER A 63 -1.46 -4.71 1.09
N TYR A 64 -2.55 -4.61 1.84
CA TYR A 64 -2.80 -3.49 2.74
C TYR A 64 -3.03 -4.01 4.16
N PHE A 65 -2.31 -3.45 5.11
CA PHE A 65 -2.46 -3.79 6.53
C PHE A 65 -2.92 -2.58 7.32
N PHE A 66 -3.93 -2.80 8.16
CA PHE A 66 -4.41 -1.83 9.15
C PHE A 66 -4.31 -2.49 10.53
N SER A 67 -3.63 -1.84 11.48
CA SER A 67 -3.46 -2.42 12.81
C SER A 67 -4.75 -2.43 13.61
N LYS A 68 -5.71 -1.57 13.24
CA LYS A 68 -7.02 -1.48 13.91
C LYS A 68 -8.13 -1.39 12.88
N SER A 69 -9.16 -2.22 13.04
CA SER A 69 -10.34 -2.15 12.16
C SER A 69 -11.08 -0.82 12.28
N SER A 70 -11.06 -0.19 13.46
CA SER A 70 -11.66 1.13 13.66
C SER A 70 -10.99 2.20 12.79
N SER A 71 -9.68 2.15 12.63
CA SER A 71 -8.94 3.07 11.76
C SER A 71 -9.34 2.91 10.30
N PHE A 72 -9.48 1.67 9.85
CA PHE A 72 -9.96 1.36 8.49
C PHE A 72 -11.36 1.93 8.27
N LEU A 73 -12.30 1.66 9.19
CA LEU A 73 -13.69 2.12 9.06
C LEU A 73 -13.79 3.64 9.06
N GLN A 74 -13.03 4.30 9.93
CA GLN A 74 -12.99 5.77 10.00
C GLN A 74 -12.50 6.38 8.70
N ALA A 75 -11.40 5.86 8.15
CA ALA A 75 -10.85 6.32 6.90
C ALA A 75 -11.81 6.07 5.73
N ALA A 76 -12.48 4.91 5.72
CA ALA A 76 -13.46 4.57 4.70
C ALA A 76 -14.65 5.54 4.71
N HIS A 77 -15.16 5.88 5.89
CA HIS A 77 -16.23 6.89 6.02
C HIS A 77 -15.76 8.25 5.52
N SER A 78 -14.53 8.66 5.86
CA SER A 78 -13.99 9.94 5.40
C SER A 78 -13.88 9.99 3.88
N LEU A 79 -13.43 8.91 3.25
CA LEU A 79 -13.33 8.85 1.79
C LEU A 79 -14.70 8.92 1.11
N LEU A 80 -15.69 8.20 1.63
CA LEU A 80 -17.05 8.19 1.08
C LEU A 80 -17.74 9.55 1.21
N ASP A 81 -17.43 10.30 2.28
CA ASP A 81 -18.01 11.60 2.55
C ASP A 81 -17.24 12.76 1.90
N ASP A 82 -16.09 12.49 1.31
CA ASP A 82 -15.22 13.51 0.73
C ASP A 82 -15.76 13.99 -0.61
N THR A 83 -16.27 15.22 -0.62
CA THR A 83 -16.82 15.86 -1.83
C THR A 83 -15.73 16.23 -2.84
N ASN A 84 -14.47 16.26 -2.44
CA ASN A 84 -13.33 16.53 -3.31
C ASN A 84 -12.72 15.27 -3.91
N HIS A 85 -13.32 14.12 -3.66
CA HIS A 85 -12.87 12.85 -4.22
C HIS A 85 -13.13 12.82 -5.73
N ASN A 86 -12.04 12.86 -6.51
CA ASN A 86 -12.10 12.97 -7.96
C ASN A 86 -12.15 11.62 -8.69
N LYS A 87 -11.97 10.53 -7.97
CA LYS A 87 -11.93 9.20 -8.58
C LYS A 87 -13.34 8.59 -8.57
N PRO A 88 -13.80 8.02 -9.69
CA PRO A 88 -15.11 7.35 -9.74
C PRO A 88 -15.14 6.03 -8.95
N GLU A 89 -13.97 5.49 -8.62
CA GLU A 89 -13.83 4.23 -7.93
C GLU A 89 -13.28 4.43 -6.53
N PHE A 90 -13.63 3.50 -5.64
CA PHE A 90 -13.11 3.46 -4.28
C PHE A 90 -11.80 2.66 -4.26
N TYR A 91 -10.70 3.30 -3.88
CA TYR A 91 -9.38 2.67 -3.79
C TYR A 91 -8.91 2.62 -2.34
N VAL A 92 -8.54 1.41 -1.88
CA VAL A 92 -8.07 1.20 -0.51
C VAL A 92 -6.79 1.99 -0.22
N SER A 93 -5.91 2.13 -1.23
CA SER A 93 -4.67 2.90 -1.08
C SER A 93 -4.92 4.34 -0.60
N LEU A 94 -6.03 4.94 -1.00
CA LEU A 94 -6.35 6.32 -0.64
C LEU A 94 -6.81 6.49 0.81
N LEU A 95 -7.21 5.40 1.46
CA LEU A 95 -7.60 5.44 2.88
C LEU A 95 -6.43 5.86 3.77
N TYR A 96 -5.22 5.48 3.39
CA TYR A 96 -4.03 5.82 4.18
C TYR A 96 -3.77 7.31 4.24
N ASN A 97 -4.19 8.09 3.23
CA ASN A 97 -4.06 9.55 3.26
C ASN A 97 -4.85 10.17 4.41
N TYR A 98 -6.03 9.63 4.73
CA TYR A 98 -6.83 10.12 5.86
C TYR A 98 -6.15 9.82 7.20
N LEU A 99 -5.53 8.64 7.32
CA LEU A 99 -4.77 8.29 8.52
C LEU A 99 -3.54 9.18 8.67
N ILE A 100 -2.84 9.46 7.57
CA ILE A 100 -1.66 10.33 7.58
C ILE A 100 -2.03 11.75 7.99
N GLN A 101 -3.17 12.26 7.53
CA GLN A 101 -3.68 13.59 7.93
C GLN A 101 -3.97 13.67 9.43
N GLN A 102 -4.25 12.54 10.07
CA GLN A 102 -4.48 12.45 11.51
C GLN A 102 -3.19 12.16 12.29
N ASN A 103 -2.02 12.32 11.65
CA ASN A 103 -0.70 12.06 12.22
C ASN A 103 -0.48 10.59 12.61
N LYS A 104 -1.19 9.67 11.95
CA LYS A 104 -0.96 8.24 12.12
C LYS A 104 0.26 7.80 11.32
N LYS A 105 0.99 6.81 11.82
CA LYS A 105 2.21 6.33 11.20
C LYS A 105 1.91 5.13 10.30
N ILE A 106 2.28 5.26 9.03
CA ILE A 106 2.14 4.21 8.03
C ILE A 106 3.54 3.85 7.55
N ARG A 107 3.91 2.59 7.70
CA ARG A 107 5.23 2.10 7.33
C ARG A 107 5.20 1.49 5.94
N LEU A 108 6.28 1.71 5.17
CA LEU A 108 6.49 1.05 3.87
C LEU A 108 7.44 -0.13 4.04
N SER A 109 7.07 -1.26 3.45
CA SER A 109 7.95 -2.41 3.28
C SER A 109 8.16 -2.65 1.79
N VAL A 110 9.40 -2.92 1.38
CA VAL A 110 9.73 -3.16 -0.03
C VAL A 110 9.78 -4.65 -0.28
N CYS A 111 9.01 -5.10 -1.28
CA CYS A 111 9.00 -6.49 -1.72
C CYS A 111 10.22 -6.76 -2.59
N GLU A 112 10.97 -7.81 -2.26
CA GLU A 112 12.16 -8.18 -3.02
C GLU A 112 11.83 -8.79 -4.36
N GLN A 113 10.71 -9.53 -4.43
CA GLN A 113 10.21 -10.14 -5.66
C GLN A 113 8.71 -9.93 -5.78
N TYR A 114 8.29 -9.40 -6.91
CA TYR A 114 6.87 -9.19 -7.21
C TYR A 114 6.56 -9.68 -8.61
N SER A 115 5.51 -10.49 -8.71
CA SER A 115 4.98 -10.98 -10.00
C SER A 115 3.51 -10.61 -10.10
N SER A 116 3.15 -9.92 -11.17
CA SER A 116 1.77 -9.55 -11.46
C SER A 116 1.20 -10.46 -12.53
N TYR A 117 -0.03 -10.90 -12.33
CA TYR A 117 -0.79 -11.68 -13.30
C TYR A 117 -2.00 -10.92 -13.82
N GLY A 118 -2.02 -9.60 -13.60
CA GLY A 118 -3.19 -8.77 -13.92
C GLY A 118 -3.43 -8.55 -15.40
N THR A 119 -2.42 -8.79 -16.27
CA THR A 119 -2.56 -8.66 -17.73
C THR A 119 -2.01 -9.91 -18.41
N PRO A 120 -2.46 -10.20 -19.67
CA PRO A 120 -1.90 -11.31 -20.43
C PRO A 120 -0.39 -11.19 -20.65
N GLU A 121 0.11 -9.99 -20.87
CA GLU A 121 1.55 -9.77 -21.05
C GLU A 121 2.33 -10.12 -19.80
N GLU A 122 1.83 -9.70 -18.64
CA GLU A 122 2.45 -10.00 -17.36
C GLU A 122 2.48 -11.50 -17.09
N LEU A 123 1.39 -12.19 -17.39
CA LEU A 123 1.31 -13.64 -17.25
C LEU A 123 2.30 -14.35 -18.17
N ASN A 124 2.36 -13.95 -19.44
CA ASN A 124 3.28 -14.53 -20.43
C ASN A 124 4.74 -14.33 -20.00
N LYS A 125 5.06 -13.15 -19.49
CA LYS A 125 6.40 -12.84 -18.99
C LYS A 125 6.79 -13.78 -17.85
N MET A 126 5.85 -14.02 -16.93
CA MET A 126 6.07 -14.91 -15.80
C MET A 126 6.29 -16.35 -16.26
N LEU A 127 5.48 -16.85 -17.20
CA LEU A 127 5.60 -18.20 -17.75
C LEU A 127 6.94 -18.40 -18.45
N ASN A 128 7.47 -17.38 -19.11
CA ASN A 128 8.76 -17.43 -19.78
C ASN A 128 9.93 -17.48 -18.79
N GLN A 129 9.75 -16.90 -17.59
CA GLN A 129 10.78 -16.93 -16.55
C GLN A 129 10.90 -18.29 -15.87
N THR A 130 9.88 -19.13 -15.93
CA THR A 130 9.84 -20.42 -15.26
C THR A 130 10.34 -21.58 -16.13
N LYS A 131 10.70 -21.31 -17.36
CA LYS A 131 11.24 -22.34 -18.27
C LYS A 131 12.72 -22.58 -18.08
#